data_7409230131eb83592612b5cfea287201
#
_entry.id   7409230131eb83592612b5cfea287201
#
_cell.length_a   1.000
_cell.length_b   1.000
_cell.length_c   1.000
_cell.angle_alpha   90.00
_cell.angle_beta   90.00
_cell.angle_gamma   90.00
#
_symmetry.space_group_name_H-M   'P 1'
#
loop_
_entity.id
_entity.type
_entity.pdbx_description
1 polymer ?
#
loop_
_entity_poly.entity_id
_entity_poly.type
_entity_poly.pdbx_seq_one_letter_code
_entity_poly.pdbx_strand_id
1 'polypeptide(L)'
;CDVLADTPDEPYDAMVFCFFGRTDEILSAARRQCTGTVAVLKRCGRDHRFSRGKDHPRQGFEELCRELEEKGIPYQSRVLELDMGQPFRSLEDAAVFFRTHSRDDPAELTPEALQSRLQRRDDPEFPWYFPVNEPIGLLWFQACEIPDKEKER
;
A
#
# COMPACT_ATOMS: atom_id res chain seq x y z
N CYS A 1 -5.32 -3.04 19.79
CA CYS A 1 -3.88 -3.31 19.91
C CYS A 1 -3.14 -2.38 18.96
N ASP A 2 -2.11 -1.70 19.44
CA ASP A 2 -1.21 -0.87 18.64
C ASP A 2 0.07 -1.68 18.38
N VAL A 3 0.25 -2.17 17.18
CA VAL A 3 1.41 -2.99 16.79
C VAL A 3 2.75 -2.28 17.02
N LEU A 4 2.76 -0.95 17.02
CA LEU A 4 3.98 -0.17 17.26
C LEU A 4 4.35 -0.08 18.75
N ALA A 5 3.38 -0.22 19.63
CA ALA A 5 3.55 -0.19 21.08
C ALA A 5 3.58 -1.58 21.72
N ASP A 6 3.06 -2.58 21.03
CA ASP A 6 2.97 -3.94 21.52
C ASP A 6 4.35 -4.61 21.59
N THR A 7 4.50 -5.47 22.57
CA THR A 7 5.70 -6.33 22.71
C THR A 7 5.20 -7.72 23.07
N PRO A 8 5.25 -8.66 22.11
CA PRO A 8 4.81 -10.03 22.36
C PRO A 8 5.73 -10.71 23.39
N ASP A 9 5.19 -11.67 24.13
CA ASP A 9 5.96 -12.47 25.09
C ASP A 9 7.06 -13.29 24.39
N GLU A 10 6.77 -13.74 23.17
CA GLU A 10 7.73 -14.40 22.28
C GLU A 10 7.78 -13.66 20.93
N PRO A 11 8.98 -13.38 20.37
CA PRO A 11 9.09 -12.72 19.08
C PRO A 11 8.57 -13.62 17.95
N TYR A 12 8.07 -12.99 16.91
CA TYR A 12 7.56 -13.67 15.71
C TYR A 12 8.71 -14.17 14.82
N ASP A 13 8.53 -15.33 14.19
CA ASP A 13 9.44 -15.84 13.15
C ASP A 13 9.34 -15.05 11.84
N ALA A 14 8.19 -14.42 11.59
CA ALA A 14 7.98 -13.56 10.43
C ALA A 14 6.96 -12.44 10.73
N MET A 15 7.16 -11.28 10.09
CA MET A 15 6.21 -10.16 10.12
C MET A 15 5.89 -9.70 8.71
N VAL A 16 4.63 -9.36 8.46
CA VAL A 16 4.18 -8.82 7.17
C VAL A 16 3.51 -7.46 7.40
N PHE A 17 4.04 -6.43 6.72
CA PHE A 17 3.46 -5.09 6.67
C PHE A 17 2.81 -4.89 5.31
N CYS A 18 1.48 -4.87 5.25
CA CYS A 18 0.73 -4.76 4.02
C CYS A 18 0.06 -3.38 3.93
N PHE A 19 0.60 -2.51 3.08
CA PHE A 19 0.16 -1.11 2.89
C PHE A 19 0.13 -0.27 4.16
N PHE A 20 0.94 -0.63 5.14
CA PHE A 20 0.97 -0.05 6.48
C PHE A 20 2.40 0.34 6.88
N GLY A 21 2.50 1.35 7.75
CA GLY A 21 3.73 1.79 8.39
C GLY A 21 4.68 2.61 7.52
N ARG A 22 5.44 3.49 8.17
CA ARG A 22 6.62 4.16 7.59
C ARG A 22 7.84 3.28 7.81
N THR A 23 8.93 3.53 7.11
CA THR A 23 10.15 2.72 7.25
C THR A 23 10.65 2.69 8.69
N ASP A 24 10.70 3.84 9.36
CA ASP A 24 11.12 3.94 10.76
C ASP A 24 10.24 3.14 11.72
N GLU A 25 8.92 3.16 11.51
CA GLU A 25 7.94 2.39 12.28
C GLU A 25 8.09 0.88 12.03
N ILE A 26 8.19 0.48 10.76
CA ILE A 26 8.41 -0.93 10.35
C ILE A 26 9.69 -1.48 10.99
N LEU A 27 10.81 -0.77 10.84
CA LEU A 27 12.10 -1.19 11.39
C LEU A 27 12.09 -1.25 12.92
N SER A 28 11.43 -0.27 13.55
CA SER A 28 11.28 -0.25 15.01
C SER A 28 10.45 -1.41 15.53
N ALA A 29 9.31 -1.70 14.90
CA ALA A 29 8.46 -2.84 15.28
C ALA A 29 9.17 -4.17 15.01
N ALA A 30 9.74 -4.34 13.82
CA ALA A 30 10.44 -5.57 13.43
C ALA A 30 11.61 -5.90 14.36
N ARG A 31 12.42 -4.90 14.74
CA ARG A 31 13.53 -5.11 15.68
C ARG A 31 13.09 -5.65 17.04
N ARG A 32 11.93 -5.21 17.54
CA ARG A 32 11.43 -5.62 18.86
C ARG A 32 10.67 -6.93 18.84
N GLN A 33 10.03 -7.23 17.70
CA GLN A 33 8.97 -8.24 17.67
C GLN A 33 9.27 -9.40 16.72
N CYS A 34 10.35 -9.33 15.90
CA CYS A 34 10.65 -10.34 14.91
C CYS A 34 12.10 -10.82 15.01
N THR A 35 12.31 -12.11 14.85
CA THR A 35 13.65 -12.73 14.79
C THR A 35 13.99 -13.26 13.41
N GLY A 36 13.02 -13.35 12.50
CA GLY A 36 13.18 -13.90 11.16
C GLY A 36 12.89 -12.91 10.04
N THR A 37 12.05 -13.30 9.10
CA THR A 37 11.80 -12.55 7.88
C THR A 37 10.77 -11.44 8.08
N VAL A 38 11.11 -10.25 7.62
CA VAL A 38 10.20 -9.10 7.53
C VAL A 38 9.84 -8.87 6.06
N ALA A 39 8.57 -8.99 5.72
CA ALA A 39 8.06 -8.73 4.38
C ALA A 39 7.22 -7.45 4.38
N VAL A 40 7.40 -6.61 3.37
CA VAL A 40 6.68 -5.35 3.25
C VAL A 40 6.09 -5.23 1.86
N LEU A 41 4.78 -4.98 1.79
CA LEU A 41 4.07 -4.68 0.56
C LEU A 41 3.69 -3.20 0.55
N LYS A 42 4.08 -2.49 -0.50
CA LYS A 42 3.70 -1.09 -0.72
C LYS A 42 3.36 -0.84 -2.19
N ARG A 43 2.59 0.20 -2.42
CA ARG A 43 2.29 0.65 -3.78
C ARG A 43 3.52 1.30 -4.38
N CYS A 44 3.77 1.04 -5.65
CA CYS A 44 4.72 1.80 -6.45
C CYS A 44 4.03 3.10 -6.93
N GLY A 45 4.82 4.17 -7.04
CA GLY A 45 4.30 5.47 -7.43
C GLY A 45 3.59 6.23 -6.31
N ARG A 46 3.15 7.44 -6.64
CA ARG A 46 2.58 8.42 -5.69
C ARG A 46 1.12 8.78 -5.98
N ASP A 47 0.56 8.29 -7.07
CA ASP A 47 -0.79 8.65 -7.50
C ASP A 47 -1.86 8.10 -6.56
N HIS A 48 -2.87 8.90 -6.31
CA HIS A 48 -4.03 8.43 -5.55
C HIS A 48 -4.91 7.55 -6.45
N ARG A 49 -5.12 6.30 -6.06
CA ARG A 49 -5.78 5.26 -6.86
C ARG A 49 -7.12 5.69 -7.50
N PHE A 50 -7.94 6.39 -6.74
CA PHE A 50 -9.31 6.72 -7.15
C PHE A 50 -9.50 8.19 -7.57
N SER A 51 -8.43 8.99 -7.56
CA SER A 51 -8.49 10.42 -7.89
C SER A 51 -7.68 10.72 -9.14
N ARG A 52 -8.08 11.76 -9.88
CA ARG A 52 -7.32 12.24 -11.03
C ARG A 52 -6.24 13.23 -10.59
N GLY A 53 -4.98 12.93 -10.92
CA GLY A 53 -3.85 13.85 -10.70
C GLY A 53 -3.63 14.28 -9.24
N LYS A 54 -4.03 13.46 -8.28
CA LYS A 54 -3.80 13.71 -6.86
C LYS A 54 -2.73 12.76 -6.33
N ASP A 55 -1.73 13.30 -5.65
CA ASP A 55 -0.69 12.51 -5.00
C ASP A 55 -1.20 11.84 -3.73
N HIS A 56 -0.63 10.66 -3.43
CA HIS A 56 -0.83 9.98 -2.17
C HIS A 56 0.25 10.42 -1.17
N PRO A 57 -0.12 10.97 0.01
CA PRO A 57 0.87 11.52 0.95
C PRO A 57 1.66 10.45 1.73
N ARG A 58 1.41 9.17 1.47
CA ARG A 58 2.08 8.07 2.17
C ARG A 58 3.37 7.68 1.46
N GLN A 59 4.32 7.22 2.24
CA GLN A 59 5.58 6.67 1.76
C GLN A 59 5.34 5.45 0.86
N GLY A 60 5.84 5.51 -0.38
CA GLY A 60 5.73 4.46 -1.38
C GLY A 60 6.82 3.40 -1.28
N PHE A 61 6.81 2.50 -2.26
CA PHE A 61 7.78 1.41 -2.35
C PHE A 61 9.20 1.92 -2.63
N GLU A 62 9.34 2.86 -3.54
CA GLU A 62 10.64 3.43 -3.94
C GLU A 62 11.32 4.17 -2.80
N GLU A 63 10.53 4.89 -1.98
CA GLU A 63 11.05 5.57 -0.79
C GLU A 63 11.52 4.57 0.27
N LEU A 64 10.78 3.49 0.46
CA LEU A 64 11.17 2.42 1.37
C LEU A 64 12.49 1.77 0.93
N CYS A 65 12.63 1.42 -0.36
CA CYS A 65 13.87 0.85 -0.90
C CYS A 65 15.06 1.79 -0.65
N ARG A 66 14.92 3.07 -1.00
CA ARG A 66 15.98 4.08 -0.81
C ARG A 66 16.39 4.19 0.66
N GLU A 67 15.43 4.23 1.59
CA GLU A 67 15.73 4.34 3.01
C GLU A 67 16.39 3.09 3.60
N LEU A 68 16.09 1.89 3.08
CA LEU A 68 16.81 0.67 3.46
C LEU A 68 18.25 0.69 2.94
N GLU A 69 18.47 1.15 1.70
CA GLU A 69 19.80 1.32 1.11
C GLU A 69 20.64 2.32 1.91
N GLU A 70 20.07 3.49 2.25
CA GLU A 70 20.72 4.51 3.08
C GLU A 70 21.12 3.98 4.46
N LYS A 71 20.36 3.03 5.00
CA LYS A 71 20.65 2.38 6.30
C LYS A 71 21.55 1.14 6.18
N GLY A 72 21.93 0.76 4.95
CA GLY A 72 22.76 -0.42 4.69
C GLY A 72 22.06 -1.74 5.03
N ILE A 73 20.73 -1.78 4.99
CA ILE A 73 19.94 -3.00 5.23
C ILE A 73 19.79 -3.76 3.91
N PRO A 74 20.38 -4.96 3.77
CA PRO A 74 20.22 -5.76 2.57
C PRO A 74 18.78 -6.29 2.47
N TYR A 75 18.21 -6.23 1.28
CA TYR A 75 16.86 -6.72 1.02
C TYR A 75 16.77 -7.37 -0.35
N GLN A 76 15.73 -8.16 -0.55
CA GLN A 76 15.29 -8.63 -1.85
C GLN A 76 13.95 -7.99 -2.19
N SER A 77 13.67 -7.78 -3.47
CA SER A 77 12.43 -7.17 -3.89
C SER A 77 11.88 -7.74 -5.20
N ARG A 78 10.57 -7.58 -5.37
CA ARG A 78 9.85 -7.89 -6.60
C ARG A 78 8.73 -6.89 -6.79
N VAL A 79 8.51 -6.47 -8.03
CA VAL A 79 7.31 -5.71 -8.42
C VAL A 79 6.30 -6.67 -9.02
N LEU A 80 5.06 -6.59 -8.57
CA LEU A 80 3.92 -7.40 -8.99
C LEU A 80 2.92 -6.49 -9.70
N GLU A 81 2.52 -6.86 -10.92
CA GLU A 81 1.43 -6.22 -11.63
C GLU A 81 0.11 -6.91 -11.22
N LEU A 82 -0.70 -6.20 -10.45
CA LEU A 82 -1.96 -6.71 -9.94
C LEU A 82 -3.12 -5.84 -10.42
N ASP A 83 -4.18 -6.49 -10.87
CA ASP A 83 -5.46 -5.82 -11.08
C ASP A 83 -6.13 -5.60 -9.71
N MET A 84 -6.08 -4.36 -9.24
CA MET A 84 -6.66 -3.91 -7.97
C MET A 84 -7.98 -3.15 -8.20
N GLY A 85 -8.63 -3.41 -9.34
CA GLY A 85 -9.83 -2.71 -9.76
C GLY A 85 -11.05 -3.01 -8.88
N GLN A 86 -12.07 -2.18 -9.05
CA GLN A 86 -13.28 -2.21 -8.24
C GLN A 86 -14.51 -2.49 -9.10
N PRO A 87 -15.24 -3.59 -8.85
CA PRO A 87 -16.52 -3.87 -9.50
C PRO A 87 -17.66 -3.08 -8.83
N PHE A 88 -18.68 -2.72 -9.62
CA PHE A 88 -19.88 -2.03 -9.15
C PHE A 88 -21.13 -2.59 -9.78
N ARG A 89 -22.22 -2.61 -9.00
CA ARG A 89 -23.55 -3.04 -9.44
C ARG A 89 -24.24 -2.00 -10.32
N SER A 90 -23.99 -0.73 -10.05
CA SER A 90 -24.60 0.38 -10.79
C SER A 90 -23.67 1.60 -10.86
N LEU A 91 -24.06 2.61 -11.65
CA LEU A 91 -23.37 3.91 -11.67
C LEU A 91 -23.57 4.69 -10.36
N GLU A 92 -24.71 4.51 -9.69
CA GLU A 92 -25.00 5.09 -8.39
C GLU A 92 -24.06 4.51 -7.32
N ASP A 93 -23.85 3.20 -7.35
CA ASP A 93 -22.93 2.50 -6.46
C ASP A 93 -21.49 3.02 -6.65
N ALA A 94 -21.06 3.16 -7.89
CA ALA A 94 -19.80 3.78 -8.23
C ALA A 94 -19.70 5.23 -7.74
N ALA A 95 -20.77 6.03 -7.90
CA ALA A 95 -20.78 7.42 -7.44
C ALA A 95 -20.62 7.54 -5.93
N VAL A 96 -21.29 6.69 -5.16
CA VAL A 96 -21.13 6.62 -3.69
C VAL A 96 -19.69 6.27 -3.33
N PHE A 97 -19.12 5.27 -4.00
CA PHE A 97 -17.75 4.84 -3.78
C PHE A 97 -16.75 5.96 -4.05
N PHE A 98 -16.83 6.63 -5.22
CA PHE A 98 -15.89 7.70 -5.56
C PHE A 98 -16.03 8.92 -4.66
N ARG A 99 -17.24 9.30 -4.22
CA ARG A 99 -17.44 10.39 -3.24
C ARG A 99 -16.78 10.06 -1.90
N THR A 100 -16.75 8.79 -1.52
CA THR A 100 -16.19 8.35 -0.23
C THR A 100 -14.67 8.18 -0.28
N HIS A 101 -14.16 7.66 -1.40
CA HIS A 101 -12.77 7.18 -1.48
C HIS A 101 -11.87 8.01 -2.40
N SER A 102 -12.42 8.85 -3.29
CA SER A 102 -11.59 9.76 -4.09
C SER A 102 -11.33 11.08 -3.34
N ARG A 103 -10.38 11.85 -3.88
CA ARG A 103 -10.08 13.22 -3.47
C ARG A 103 -10.50 14.23 -4.53
N ASP A 104 -11.24 13.75 -5.54
CA ASP A 104 -11.79 14.61 -6.58
C ASP A 104 -12.88 15.50 -5.98
N ASP A 105 -13.10 16.66 -6.59
CA ASP A 105 -14.21 17.51 -6.21
C ASP A 105 -15.53 16.75 -6.46
N PRO A 106 -16.44 16.64 -5.48
CA PRO A 106 -17.75 16.03 -5.69
C PRO A 106 -18.53 16.60 -6.88
N ALA A 107 -18.32 17.87 -7.22
CA ALA A 107 -18.93 18.50 -8.39
C ALA A 107 -18.40 17.96 -9.73
N GLU A 108 -17.21 17.38 -9.75
CA GLU A 108 -16.59 16.75 -10.93
C GLU A 108 -17.03 15.29 -11.12
N LEU A 109 -17.70 14.70 -10.12
CA LEU A 109 -18.17 13.32 -10.14
C LEU A 109 -19.56 13.20 -10.76
N THR A 110 -19.74 13.76 -11.99
CA THR A 110 -20.98 13.63 -12.75
C THR A 110 -21.15 12.20 -13.28
N PRO A 111 -22.39 11.76 -13.60
CA PRO A 111 -22.62 10.44 -14.18
C PRO A 111 -21.79 10.17 -15.44
N GLU A 112 -21.66 11.16 -16.32
CA GLU A 112 -20.89 11.07 -17.56
C GLU A 112 -19.39 10.94 -17.26
N ALA A 113 -18.87 11.72 -16.31
CA ALA A 113 -17.48 11.65 -15.88
C ALA A 113 -17.15 10.28 -15.24
N LEU A 114 -18.06 9.75 -14.43
CA LEU A 114 -17.92 8.42 -13.85
C LEU A 114 -18.00 7.33 -14.91
N GLN A 115 -18.97 7.39 -15.81
CA GLN A 115 -19.12 6.43 -16.90
C GLN A 115 -17.86 6.38 -17.77
N SER A 116 -17.21 7.51 -18.02
CA SER A 116 -15.96 7.57 -18.80
C SER A 116 -14.77 6.90 -18.10
N ARG A 117 -14.84 6.69 -16.80
CA ARG A 117 -13.79 6.01 -15.98
C ARG A 117 -14.02 4.51 -15.84
N LEU A 118 -15.23 4.04 -16.14
CA LEU A 118 -15.66 2.68 -15.93
C LEU A 118 -15.68 1.88 -17.22
N GLN A 119 -15.41 0.59 -17.11
CA GLN A 119 -15.55 -0.37 -18.18
C GLN A 119 -16.84 -1.18 -17.99
N ARG A 120 -17.54 -1.47 -19.08
CA ARG A 120 -18.63 -2.46 -19.07
C ARG A 120 -18.03 -3.85 -19.07
N ARG A 121 -18.60 -4.73 -18.22
CA ARG A 121 -18.29 -6.16 -18.20
C ARG A 121 -19.56 -6.96 -18.51
N ASP A 122 -19.37 -8.14 -19.05
CA ASP A 122 -20.44 -9.12 -19.22
C ASP A 122 -20.63 -9.92 -17.93
N ASP A 123 -21.00 -9.18 -16.88
CA ASP A 123 -21.28 -9.70 -15.54
C ASP A 123 -22.62 -9.12 -15.10
N PRO A 124 -23.66 -9.97 -14.89
CA PRO A 124 -24.99 -9.50 -14.55
C PRO A 124 -25.07 -8.87 -13.15
N GLU A 125 -24.20 -9.26 -12.22
CA GLU A 125 -24.20 -8.70 -10.87
C GLU A 125 -23.34 -7.43 -10.78
N PHE A 126 -22.18 -7.40 -11.49
CA PHE A 126 -21.23 -6.29 -11.48
C PHE A 126 -20.92 -5.81 -12.90
N PRO A 127 -21.87 -5.19 -13.59
CA PRO A 127 -21.72 -4.79 -14.98
C PRO A 127 -20.75 -3.60 -15.19
N TRP A 128 -20.32 -2.95 -14.12
CA TRP A 128 -19.39 -1.83 -14.17
C TRP A 128 -18.10 -2.16 -13.44
N TYR A 129 -16.98 -1.73 -13.99
CA TYR A 129 -15.67 -2.01 -13.43
C TYR A 129 -14.74 -0.80 -13.57
N PHE A 130 -14.12 -0.40 -12.47
CA PHE A 130 -13.04 0.57 -12.47
C PHE A 130 -11.70 -0.16 -12.54
N PRO A 131 -10.99 -0.13 -13.67
CA PRO A 131 -9.69 -0.79 -13.79
C PRO A 131 -8.63 -0.05 -12.99
N VAL A 132 -7.86 -0.78 -12.21
CA VAL A 132 -6.68 -0.25 -11.50
C VAL A 132 -5.54 -1.25 -11.67
N ASN A 133 -4.72 -1.00 -12.68
CA ASN A 133 -3.47 -1.73 -12.88
C ASN A 133 -2.38 -0.97 -12.13
N GLU A 134 -2.13 -1.39 -10.91
CA GLU A 134 -1.17 -0.73 -10.04
C GLU A 134 -0.05 -1.69 -9.68
N PRO A 135 1.22 -1.32 -9.98
CA PRO A 135 2.34 -2.12 -9.54
C PRO A 135 2.47 -2.06 -8.02
N ILE A 136 2.58 -3.23 -7.41
CA ILE A 136 2.80 -3.42 -5.99
C ILE A 136 4.22 -3.91 -5.78
N GLY A 137 5.00 -3.16 -5.03
CA GLY A 137 6.31 -3.59 -4.60
C GLY A 137 6.23 -4.49 -3.37
N LEU A 138 6.80 -5.67 -3.47
CA LEU A 138 7.08 -6.57 -2.36
C LEU A 138 8.58 -6.55 -2.11
N LEU A 139 8.99 -6.29 -0.89
CA LEU A 139 10.37 -6.50 -0.45
C LEU A 139 10.42 -7.31 0.84
N TRP A 140 11.56 -7.98 1.07
CA TRP A 140 11.78 -8.70 2.31
C TRP A 140 13.25 -8.68 2.71
N PHE A 141 13.50 -8.66 4.01
CA PHE A 141 14.80 -8.66 4.66
C PHE A 141 14.77 -9.46 5.97
N GLN A 142 15.93 -9.71 6.55
CA GLN A 142 16.00 -10.39 7.85
C GLN A 142 16.01 -9.37 8.99
N ALA A 143 15.26 -9.63 10.05
CA ALA A 143 15.17 -8.72 11.19
C ALA A 143 16.54 -8.48 11.85
N CYS A 144 17.45 -9.47 11.81
CA CYS A 144 18.81 -9.36 12.33
C CYS A 144 19.72 -8.42 11.54
N GLU A 145 19.33 -8.03 10.31
CA GLU A 145 20.07 -7.06 9.48
C GLU A 145 19.73 -5.60 9.85
N ILE A 146 18.77 -5.38 10.74
CA ILE A 146 18.43 -4.01 11.18
C ILE A 146 19.50 -3.51 12.14
N PRO A 147 20.25 -2.43 11.82
CA PRO A 147 21.32 -1.92 12.66
C PRO A 147 20.83 -1.51 14.06
N ASP A 148 21.63 -1.74 15.08
CA ASP A 148 21.37 -1.22 16.42
C ASP A 148 21.47 0.31 16.47
N LYS A 149 20.55 0.97 17.17
CA LYS A 149 20.55 2.44 17.32
C LYS A 149 21.79 3.02 18.03
N GLU A 150 22.65 2.18 18.60
CA GLU A 150 23.79 2.63 19.40
C GLU A 150 25.04 3.00 18.59
N LYS A 151 25.06 2.81 17.25
CA LYS A 151 26.23 3.12 16.42
C LYS A 151 26.18 4.48 15.70
N GLU A 152 25.17 5.30 15.94
CA GLU A 152 25.06 6.65 15.34
C GLU A 152 25.43 7.77 16.35
N ARG A 153 26.44 7.54 17.21
CA ARG A 153 27.05 8.61 18.01
C ARG A 153 28.50 8.83 17.65
#